data_3831d2409898ffa97c82f21d829154c5
#
_entry.id   3831d2409898ffa97c82f21d829154c5
#
_cell.length_a   1.000
_cell.length_b   1.000
_cell.length_c   1.000
_cell.angle_alpha   90.00
_cell.angle_beta   90.00
_cell.angle_gamma   90.00
#
_symmetry.space_group_name_H-M   'P 1'
#
loop_
_entity.id
_entity.type
_entity.pdbx_description
1 polymer ?
#
loop_
_entity_poly.entity_id
_entity_poly.type
_entity_poly.pdbx_seq_one_letter_code
_entity_poly.pdbx_strand_id
1 'polypeptide(L)'
;MKTLDSSLVFYQESESDSIEQEVFRNAIIKGYELTQETAFKLLKKALKAYGHGGKKLEATPVKDVLRLAAVHDLLTLPEVERWFSYRDNRNNIAHDYGEHFANDTLTLIPAFLQDIATLADVLERKLGKEAENVSR
;
A
#
# COMPACT_ATOMS: atom_id res chain seq x y z
N MET A 1 8.86 -5.11 -2.49
CA MET A 1 8.14 -6.14 -1.69
C MET A 1 9.06 -7.08 -0.97
N LYS A 2 10.06 -7.67 -1.65
CA LYS A 2 11.05 -8.56 -1.01
C LYS A 2 11.80 -7.89 0.14
N THR A 3 12.14 -6.62 0.04
CA THR A 3 12.85 -5.88 1.09
C THR A 3 12.01 -5.78 2.37
N LEU A 4 10.71 -5.51 2.23
CA LEU A 4 9.80 -5.43 3.38
C LEU A 4 9.60 -6.80 4.04
N ASP A 5 9.43 -7.86 3.24
CA ASP A 5 9.32 -9.23 3.75
C ASP A 5 10.58 -9.64 4.51
N SER A 6 11.76 -9.37 3.94
CA SER A 6 13.04 -9.70 4.56
C SER A 6 13.22 -8.94 5.87
N SER A 7 12.87 -7.64 5.91
CA SER A 7 12.97 -6.83 7.11
C SER A 7 12.05 -7.34 8.22
N LEU A 8 10.85 -7.81 7.87
CA LEU A 8 9.92 -8.39 8.84
C LEU A 8 10.48 -9.67 9.47
N VAL A 9 11.07 -10.55 8.64
CA VAL A 9 11.70 -11.80 9.14
C VAL A 9 12.85 -11.47 10.09
N PHE A 10 13.75 -10.55 9.72
CA PHE A 10 14.85 -10.14 10.59
C PHE A 10 14.35 -9.50 11.87
N TYR A 11 13.30 -8.70 11.81
CA TYR A 11 12.69 -8.11 12.99
C TYR A 11 12.20 -9.20 13.97
N GLN A 12 11.50 -10.21 13.45
CA GLN A 12 10.96 -11.31 14.26
C GLN A 12 12.05 -12.17 14.89
N GLU A 13 13.22 -12.29 14.25
CA GLU A 13 14.35 -13.06 14.73
C GLU A 13 15.26 -12.29 15.68
N SER A 14 15.18 -10.95 15.68
CA SER A 14 16.04 -10.12 16.52
C SER A 14 15.58 -10.11 17.98
N GLU A 15 16.52 -9.80 18.90
CA GLU A 15 16.21 -9.67 20.31
C GLU A 15 15.37 -8.43 20.58
N SER A 16 14.42 -8.56 21.53
CA SER A 16 13.58 -7.46 21.96
C SER A 16 14.45 -6.32 22.53
N ASP A 17 14.12 -5.07 22.16
CA ASP A 17 14.77 -3.84 22.58
C ASP A 17 16.23 -3.69 22.13
N SER A 18 16.72 -4.54 21.19
CA SER A 18 18.04 -4.40 20.63
C SER A 18 18.09 -3.26 19.60
N ILE A 19 19.31 -2.74 19.34
CA ILE A 19 19.53 -1.76 18.28
C ILE A 19 19.15 -2.36 16.92
N GLU A 20 19.46 -3.62 16.70
CA GLU A 20 19.10 -4.34 15.48
C GLU A 20 17.58 -4.36 15.27
N GLN A 21 16.82 -4.66 16.33
CA GLN A 21 15.37 -4.66 16.28
C GLN A 21 14.82 -3.26 15.92
N GLU A 22 15.39 -2.21 16.49
CA GLU A 22 15.01 -0.84 16.18
C GLU A 22 15.26 -0.50 14.70
N VAL A 23 16.44 -0.89 14.17
CA VAL A 23 16.78 -0.68 12.76
C VAL A 23 15.80 -1.40 11.84
N PHE A 24 15.51 -2.67 12.11
CA PHE A 24 14.57 -3.45 11.30
C PHE A 24 13.14 -2.90 11.40
N ARG A 25 12.73 -2.48 12.58
CA ARG A 25 11.42 -1.84 12.78
C ARG A 25 11.28 -0.58 11.93
N ASN A 26 12.29 0.29 11.94
CA ASN A 26 12.30 1.51 11.13
C ASN A 26 12.30 1.21 9.63
N ALA A 27 13.04 0.19 9.22
CA ALA A 27 13.07 -0.26 7.82
C ALA A 27 11.69 -0.75 7.36
N ILE A 28 10.98 -1.50 8.20
CA ILE A 28 9.63 -2.01 7.91
C ILE A 28 8.65 -0.84 7.76
N ILE A 29 8.68 0.11 8.68
CA ILE A 29 7.80 1.30 8.64
C ILE A 29 8.06 2.11 7.37
N LYS A 30 9.33 2.35 7.04
CA LYS A 30 9.71 3.08 5.84
C LYS A 30 9.24 2.36 4.57
N GLY A 31 9.46 1.06 4.50
CA GLY A 31 8.99 0.22 3.38
C GLY A 31 7.47 0.24 3.24
N TYR A 32 6.75 0.21 4.35
CA TYR A 32 5.30 0.31 4.40
C TYR A 32 4.81 1.65 3.81
N GLU A 33 5.40 2.76 4.24
CA GLU A 33 5.04 4.08 3.72
C GLU A 33 5.30 4.20 2.22
N LEU A 34 6.49 3.82 1.77
CA LEU A 34 6.88 3.89 0.36
C LEU A 34 6.03 2.99 -0.52
N THR A 35 5.69 1.80 -0.04
CA THR A 35 4.83 0.87 -0.78
C THR A 35 3.41 1.42 -0.93
N GLN A 36 2.86 2.05 0.11
CA GLN A 36 1.56 2.72 0.01
C GLN A 36 1.58 3.83 -1.04
N GLU A 37 2.59 4.69 -1.03
CA GLU A 37 2.71 5.77 -2.02
C GLU A 37 2.78 5.24 -3.45
N THR A 38 3.56 4.18 -3.65
CA THR A 38 3.66 3.52 -4.96
C THR A 38 2.31 2.95 -5.39
N ALA A 39 1.60 2.28 -4.48
CA ALA A 39 0.29 1.72 -4.75
C ALA A 39 -0.72 2.80 -5.18
N PHE A 40 -0.74 3.95 -4.49
CA PHE A 40 -1.64 5.04 -4.84
C PHE A 40 -1.31 5.65 -6.20
N LYS A 41 -0.03 5.79 -6.54
CA LYS A 41 0.39 6.24 -7.87
C LYS A 41 -0.07 5.30 -8.95
N LEU A 42 0.04 3.99 -8.72
CA LEU A 42 -0.41 2.97 -9.66
C LEU A 42 -1.93 2.98 -9.82
N LEU A 43 -2.68 3.17 -8.73
CA LEU A 43 -4.14 3.29 -8.79
C LEU A 43 -4.56 4.53 -9.60
N LYS A 44 -3.92 5.66 -9.39
CA LYS A 44 -4.20 6.88 -10.17
C LYS A 44 -3.89 6.66 -11.66
N LYS A 45 -2.79 6.00 -11.96
CA LYS A 45 -2.43 5.66 -13.34
C LYS A 45 -3.49 4.75 -13.98
N ALA A 46 -3.97 3.75 -13.25
CA ALA A 46 -5.03 2.89 -13.71
C ALA A 46 -6.32 3.66 -13.96
N LEU A 47 -6.70 4.56 -13.07
CA LEU A 47 -7.90 5.37 -13.21
C LEU A 47 -7.80 6.31 -14.42
N LYS A 48 -6.62 6.82 -14.75
CA LYS A 48 -6.40 7.58 -16.00
C LYS A 48 -6.72 6.71 -17.22
N ALA A 49 -6.31 5.45 -17.21
CA ALA A 49 -6.62 4.51 -18.30
C ALA A 49 -8.12 4.28 -18.45
N TYR A 50 -8.90 4.44 -17.38
CA TYR A 50 -10.36 4.36 -17.41
C TYR A 50 -11.04 5.70 -17.73
N GLY A 51 -10.28 6.74 -18.11
CA GLY A 51 -10.83 8.02 -18.56
C GLY A 51 -10.89 9.13 -17.52
N HIS A 52 -10.38 8.92 -16.32
CA HIS A 52 -10.33 9.98 -15.30
C HIS A 52 -9.20 10.99 -15.59
N GLY A 53 -9.48 12.28 -15.46
CA GLY A 53 -8.49 13.32 -15.73
C GLY A 53 -7.37 13.34 -14.70
N GLY A 54 -6.11 13.46 -15.17
CA GLY A 54 -4.95 13.46 -14.30
C GLY A 54 -4.93 14.58 -13.27
N LYS A 55 -5.28 15.81 -13.65
CA LYS A 55 -5.35 16.94 -12.73
C LYS A 55 -6.41 16.72 -11.65
N LYS A 56 -7.56 16.17 -12.03
CA LYS A 56 -8.64 15.89 -11.11
C LYS A 56 -8.22 14.80 -10.11
N LEU A 57 -7.52 13.76 -10.58
CA LEU A 57 -7.04 12.68 -9.71
C LEU A 57 -5.99 13.18 -8.72
N GLU A 58 -5.09 14.06 -9.13
CA GLU A 58 -4.09 14.63 -8.21
C GLU A 58 -4.73 15.46 -7.11
N ALA A 59 -5.85 16.12 -7.40
CA ALA A 59 -6.60 16.89 -6.43
C ALA A 59 -7.57 16.04 -5.60
N THR A 60 -7.76 14.75 -5.96
CA THR A 60 -8.70 13.87 -5.28
C THR A 60 -8.06 13.28 -4.03
N PRO A 61 -8.74 13.34 -2.85
CA PRO A 61 -8.23 12.70 -1.64
C PRO A 61 -8.03 11.19 -1.83
N VAL A 62 -7.04 10.62 -1.14
CA VAL A 62 -6.69 9.19 -1.27
C VAL A 62 -7.89 8.29 -1.04
N LYS A 63 -8.72 8.56 -0.04
CA LYS A 63 -9.90 7.73 0.24
C LYS A 63 -10.89 7.72 -0.92
N ASP A 64 -11.03 8.83 -1.63
CA ASP A 64 -11.89 8.90 -2.82
C ASP A 64 -11.27 8.17 -4.01
N VAL A 65 -9.94 8.20 -4.14
CA VAL A 65 -9.22 7.38 -5.14
C VAL A 65 -9.50 5.89 -4.90
N LEU A 66 -9.48 5.46 -3.65
CA LEU A 66 -9.79 4.08 -3.28
C LEU A 66 -11.24 3.70 -3.62
N ARG A 67 -12.18 4.61 -3.39
CA ARG A 67 -13.60 4.39 -3.76
C ARG A 67 -13.77 4.29 -5.28
N LEU A 68 -13.09 5.13 -6.05
CA LEU A 68 -13.10 5.04 -7.52
C LEU A 68 -12.51 3.72 -7.99
N ALA A 69 -11.43 3.26 -7.35
CA ALA A 69 -10.85 1.95 -7.67
C ALA A 69 -11.88 0.82 -7.48
N ALA A 70 -12.70 0.90 -6.45
CA ALA A 70 -13.76 -0.08 -6.22
C ALA A 70 -14.84 -0.01 -7.32
N VAL A 71 -15.19 1.18 -7.79
CA VAL A 71 -16.15 1.36 -8.89
C VAL A 71 -15.68 0.64 -10.15
N HIS A 72 -14.39 0.63 -10.42
CA HIS A 72 -13.80 -0.03 -11.59
C HIS A 72 -13.36 -1.48 -11.31
N ASP A 73 -13.78 -2.06 -10.21
CA ASP A 73 -13.44 -3.44 -9.81
C ASP A 73 -11.94 -3.70 -9.64
N LEU A 74 -11.16 -2.67 -9.36
CA LEU A 74 -9.74 -2.80 -9.02
C LEU A 74 -9.57 -3.27 -7.57
N LEU A 75 -10.51 -2.91 -6.71
CA LEU A 75 -10.55 -3.31 -5.31
C LEU A 75 -11.97 -3.78 -4.95
N THR A 76 -12.07 -4.73 -4.04
CA THR A 76 -13.34 -5.10 -3.41
C THR A 76 -13.65 -4.13 -2.27
N LEU A 77 -14.90 -4.09 -1.81
CA LEU A 77 -15.28 -3.24 -0.66
C LEU A 77 -14.52 -3.60 0.62
N PRO A 78 -14.34 -4.88 0.99
CA PRO A 78 -13.49 -5.22 2.14
C PRO A 78 -12.04 -4.73 1.99
N GLU A 79 -11.48 -4.80 0.78
CA GLU A 79 -10.14 -4.29 0.51
C GLU A 79 -10.09 -2.77 0.70
N VAL A 80 -11.10 -2.02 0.22
CA VAL A 80 -11.18 -0.56 0.41
C VAL A 80 -11.16 -0.21 1.89
N GLU A 81 -11.92 -0.93 2.72
CA GLU A 81 -11.94 -0.71 4.16
C GLU A 81 -10.56 -0.95 4.80
N ARG A 82 -9.87 -2.01 4.39
CA ARG A 82 -8.51 -2.27 4.85
C ARG A 82 -7.53 -1.18 4.41
N TRP A 83 -7.64 -0.73 3.16
CA TRP A 83 -6.79 0.37 2.65
C TRP A 83 -7.05 1.68 3.39
N PHE A 84 -8.28 1.95 3.80
CA PHE A 84 -8.57 3.10 4.68
C PHE A 84 -7.81 2.98 6.00
N SER A 85 -7.78 1.79 6.58
CA SER A 85 -7.03 1.53 7.83
C SER A 85 -5.53 1.74 7.63
N TYR A 86 -4.97 1.28 6.52
CA TYR A 86 -3.56 1.49 6.22
C TYR A 86 -3.22 2.97 6.08
N ARG A 87 -4.08 3.72 5.42
CA ARG A 87 -3.89 5.17 5.24
C ARG A 87 -3.98 5.91 6.57
N ASP A 88 -4.95 5.59 7.39
CA ASP A 88 -5.13 6.21 8.70
C ASP A 88 -3.95 5.89 9.62
N ASN A 89 -3.47 4.65 9.61
CA ASN A 89 -2.30 4.26 10.38
C ASN A 89 -1.04 5.03 9.94
N ARG A 90 -0.84 5.20 8.62
CA ARG A 90 0.28 5.97 8.07
C ARG A 90 0.23 7.43 8.55
N ASN A 91 -0.96 8.04 8.51
CA ASN A 91 -1.13 9.42 8.97
C ASN A 91 -0.81 9.56 10.46
N ASN A 92 -1.17 8.58 11.26
CA ASN A 92 -0.86 8.55 12.70
C ASN A 92 0.64 8.41 12.96
N ILE A 93 1.36 7.61 12.16
CA ILE A 93 2.82 7.47 12.24
C ILE A 93 3.50 8.84 12.05
N ALA A 94 2.98 9.68 11.15
CA ALA A 94 3.56 11.00 10.89
C ALA A 94 3.48 11.94 12.10
N HIS A 95 2.56 11.69 13.03
CA HIS A 95 2.33 12.53 14.21
C HIS A 95 2.90 11.94 15.49
N ASP A 96 3.16 10.63 15.53
CA ASP A 96 3.65 9.96 16.73
C ASP A 96 4.51 8.76 16.33
N TYR A 97 5.79 8.82 16.66
CA TYR A 97 6.75 7.75 16.41
C TYR A 97 6.92 6.81 17.61
N GLY A 98 5.97 6.81 18.54
CA GLY A 98 6.03 5.96 19.72
C GLY A 98 6.05 4.47 19.38
N GLU A 99 6.59 3.67 20.31
CA GLU A 99 6.65 2.22 20.20
C GLU A 99 5.29 1.60 19.94
N HIS A 100 4.24 2.18 20.49
CA HIS A 100 2.86 1.74 20.34
C HIS A 100 2.41 1.75 18.87
N PHE A 101 2.69 2.84 18.15
CA PHE A 101 2.35 2.93 16.71
C PHE A 101 3.18 2.00 15.85
N ALA A 102 4.44 1.77 16.22
CA ALA A 102 5.28 0.81 15.53
C ALA A 102 4.68 -0.59 15.65
N ASN A 103 4.23 -0.98 16.83
CA ASN A 103 3.60 -2.28 17.07
C ASN A 103 2.28 -2.43 16.30
N ASP A 104 1.45 -1.37 16.26
CA ASP A 104 0.21 -1.38 15.50
C ASP A 104 0.48 -1.55 14.00
N THR A 105 1.49 -0.86 13.47
CA THR A 105 1.91 -1.00 12.07
C THR A 105 2.35 -2.43 11.78
N LEU A 106 3.18 -3.02 12.65
CA LEU A 106 3.66 -4.40 12.46
C LEU A 106 2.50 -5.40 12.42
N THR A 107 1.45 -5.16 13.18
CA THR A 107 0.24 -6.01 13.17
C THR A 107 -0.47 -5.97 11.81
N LEU A 108 -0.41 -4.84 11.11
CA LEU A 108 -1.06 -4.67 9.80
C LEU A 108 -0.25 -5.25 8.64
N ILE A 109 1.07 -5.42 8.78
CA ILE A 109 1.96 -5.78 7.68
C ILE A 109 1.54 -7.06 6.94
N PRO A 110 1.20 -8.19 7.60
CA PRO A 110 0.83 -9.39 6.87
C PRO A 110 -0.38 -9.19 5.93
N ALA A 111 -1.44 -8.55 6.42
CA ALA A 111 -2.62 -8.26 5.59
C ALA A 111 -2.28 -7.26 4.49
N PHE A 112 -1.46 -6.25 4.80
CA PHE A 112 -1.01 -5.25 3.83
C PHE A 112 -0.25 -5.90 2.66
N LEU A 113 0.69 -6.79 2.93
CA LEU A 113 1.44 -7.50 1.90
C LEU A 113 0.53 -8.36 1.02
N GLN A 114 -0.47 -8.99 1.60
CA GLN A 114 -1.47 -9.75 0.86
C GLN A 114 -2.28 -8.84 -0.06
N ASP A 115 -2.74 -7.70 0.44
CA ASP A 115 -3.51 -6.73 -0.35
C ASP A 115 -2.68 -6.11 -1.47
N ILE A 116 -1.40 -5.85 -1.25
CA ILE A 116 -0.48 -5.36 -2.28
C ILE A 116 -0.31 -6.40 -3.39
N ALA A 117 -0.10 -7.66 -3.03
CA ALA A 117 0.05 -8.74 -4.00
C ALA A 117 -1.21 -8.90 -4.85
N THR A 118 -2.38 -8.84 -4.22
CA THR A 118 -3.66 -8.91 -4.91
C THR A 118 -3.85 -7.73 -5.86
N LEU A 119 -3.54 -6.52 -5.41
CA LEU A 119 -3.66 -5.32 -6.24
C LEU A 119 -2.72 -5.39 -7.46
N ALA A 120 -1.46 -5.80 -7.26
CA ALA A 120 -0.50 -5.94 -8.34
C ALA A 120 -1.00 -6.93 -9.41
N ASP A 121 -1.56 -8.06 -8.98
CA ASP A 121 -2.13 -9.07 -9.87
C ASP A 121 -3.33 -8.52 -10.66
N VAL A 122 -4.23 -7.82 -9.99
CA VAL A 122 -5.42 -7.21 -10.62
C VAL A 122 -5.00 -6.17 -11.67
N LEU A 123 -4.06 -5.30 -11.33
CA LEU A 123 -3.59 -4.27 -12.26
C LEU A 123 -2.89 -4.89 -13.47
N GLU A 124 -2.08 -5.90 -13.28
CA GLU A 124 -1.41 -6.62 -14.37
C GLU A 124 -2.43 -7.26 -15.31
N ARG A 125 -3.44 -7.95 -14.77
CA ARG A 125 -4.47 -8.60 -15.59
C ARG A 125 -5.32 -7.61 -16.37
N LYS A 126 -5.73 -6.51 -15.74
CA LYS A 126 -6.64 -5.54 -16.38
C LYS A 126 -5.92 -4.59 -17.33
N LEU A 127 -4.80 -4.02 -16.91
CA LEU A 127 -4.05 -3.06 -17.74
C LEU A 127 -3.13 -3.74 -18.74
N GLY A 128 -2.57 -4.89 -18.41
CA GLY A 128 -1.74 -5.66 -19.31
C GLY A 128 -2.50 -6.11 -20.54
N LYS A 129 -3.74 -6.57 -20.39
CA LYS A 129 -4.61 -6.96 -21.50
C LYS A 129 -4.99 -5.80 -22.40
N GLU A 130 -5.28 -4.63 -21.83
CA GLU A 130 -5.58 -3.42 -22.59
C GLU A 130 -4.36 -2.96 -23.39
N ALA A 131 -3.17 -2.99 -22.78
CA ALA A 131 -1.93 -2.64 -23.47
C ALA A 131 -1.66 -3.58 -24.64
N GLU A 132 -1.87 -4.88 -24.49
CA GLU A 132 -1.74 -5.85 -25.57
C GLU A 132 -2.74 -5.60 -26.70
N ASN A 133 -3.98 -5.29 -26.37
CA ASN A 133 -5.02 -4.99 -27.35
C ASN A 133 -4.73 -3.71 -28.12
N VAL A 134 -4.19 -2.69 -27.48
CA VAL A 134 -3.81 -1.43 -28.13
C VAL A 134 -2.57 -1.60 -29.01
N SER A 135 -1.66 -2.50 -28.63
CA SER A 135 -0.42 -2.77 -29.40
C SER A 135 -0.65 -3.59 -30.67
N ARG A 136 -1.82 -4.13 -30.85
CA ARG A 136 -2.21 -4.89 -32.03
C ARG A 136 -3.00 -4.02 -32.99
#